data_5897b1bdb089c6664ea0cf5f3a7ff8a3
#
_entry.id   5897b1bdb089c6664ea0cf5f3a7ff8a3
#
_cell.length_a   1.000
_cell.length_b   1.000
_cell.length_c   1.000
_cell.angle_alpha   90.00
_cell.angle_beta   90.00
_cell.angle_gamma   90.00
#
_symmetry.space_group_name_H-M   'P 1'
#
loop_
_entity.id
_entity.type
_entity.pdbx_description
1 polymer ?
#
loop_
_entity_poly.entity_id
_entity_poly.type
_entity_poly.pdbx_seq_one_letter_code
_entity_poly.pdbx_strand_id
1 'polypeptide(L)'
;MKSAPCFGPAHILLPGENIPLEKWGCVACDQFTSDRAYWERADAAVGSCPSTLRLILPEVFLGDKDAAQRVERIHAAMDAYSRDVLTRAVDGFVYVERTEQSGRVRQGLVGKIDLEAYSYEKGSRPAIRPSERTVTERIPPRMTVRRGAALETPHVMMLADDPGCTLIEPIGAHKSALKKLYEGELMQGGGHIAGWAVEDPALLAQIEAALAGLGSQEAFDAKYPQAKGAAPLTLAVGDGNHSLAAAKACWEELKPTLTPEERENHPARWCLAEVCNVHSPAIEIEPIHRVLFNVDCGAVLLALIAWSDANMAGICFGDSKQQAFTLAGPHVSNVLSFEDPVAPLTVGTVDEFIEYFMARHSEARVDYVHDEPAVRALTKQGGVAFLLPPFEKSDLFKGIVMGGVLPRKTFSMGHAEEKRYYIECRRIKE
;
A
#
# COMPACT_ATOMS: atom_id res chain seq x y z
N MET A 1 17.53 -26.06 0.24
CA MET A 1 18.04 -24.72 0.61
C MET A 1 16.88 -23.98 1.26
N LYS A 2 17.02 -23.44 2.50
CA LYS A 2 16.03 -22.50 3.05
C LYS A 2 16.08 -21.26 2.15
N SER A 3 14.96 -20.86 1.56
CA SER A 3 14.89 -19.58 0.85
C SER A 3 15.21 -18.47 1.84
N ALA A 4 16.01 -17.49 1.43
CA ALA A 4 16.24 -16.32 2.25
C ALA A 4 14.87 -15.66 2.61
N PRO A 5 14.71 -15.14 3.83
CA PRO A 5 13.46 -14.50 4.20
C PRO A 5 13.20 -13.31 3.28
N CYS A 6 11.93 -13.16 2.83
CA CYS A 6 11.53 -12.09 1.93
C CYS A 6 11.53 -10.69 2.59
N PHE A 7 11.64 -10.64 3.92
CA PHE A 7 11.76 -9.43 4.73
C PHE A 7 12.84 -9.65 5.79
N GLY A 8 13.71 -8.66 6.02
CA GLY A 8 14.85 -8.81 6.93
C GLY A 8 15.36 -7.49 7.50
N PRO A 9 16.33 -7.57 8.43
CA PRO A 9 16.95 -6.40 9.04
C PRO A 9 17.69 -5.56 8.00
N ALA A 10 17.81 -4.27 8.25
CA ALA A 10 18.45 -3.32 7.35
C ALA A 10 19.40 -2.38 8.11
N HIS A 11 20.38 -1.82 7.39
CA HIS A 11 21.11 -0.66 7.88
C HIS A 11 20.27 0.60 7.66
N ILE A 12 19.56 1.01 8.70
CA ILE A 12 18.57 2.10 8.67
C ILE A 12 19.22 3.37 9.17
N LEU A 13 19.14 4.42 8.39
CA LEU A 13 19.69 5.74 8.68
C LEU A 13 18.61 6.67 9.23
N LEU A 14 18.98 7.49 10.21
CA LEU A 14 18.10 8.43 10.89
C LEU A 14 18.75 9.82 10.97
N PRO A 15 17.95 10.89 11.00
CA PRO A 15 18.46 12.25 11.17
C PRO A 15 19.11 12.43 12.56
N GLY A 16 19.97 13.42 12.68
CA GLY A 16 20.51 13.84 13.96
C GLY A 16 19.41 14.24 14.95
N GLU A 17 19.64 14.05 16.25
CA GLU A 17 18.66 14.33 17.31
C GLU A 17 18.20 15.80 17.40
N ASN A 18 19.03 16.71 16.86
CA ASN A 18 18.72 18.14 16.81
C ASN A 18 17.71 18.54 15.72
N ILE A 19 17.27 17.59 14.87
CA ILE A 19 16.31 17.86 13.80
C ILE A 19 14.91 17.56 14.30
N PRO A 20 14.00 18.56 14.39
CA PRO A 20 12.64 18.37 14.86
C PRO A 20 11.87 17.40 13.97
N LEU A 21 11.25 16.38 14.57
CA LEU A 21 10.53 15.33 13.84
C LEU A 21 9.36 15.89 13.02
N GLU A 22 8.67 16.89 13.54
CA GLU A 22 7.57 17.60 12.87
C GLU A 22 7.98 18.31 11.57
N LYS A 23 9.28 18.59 11.40
CA LYS A 23 9.85 19.17 10.18
C LYS A 23 10.54 18.13 9.31
N TRP A 24 11.03 17.05 9.95
CA TRP A 24 11.73 15.98 9.25
C TRP A 24 10.79 15.12 8.43
N GLY A 25 9.75 14.54 9.06
CA GLY A 25 8.89 13.52 8.45
C GLY A 25 7.76 14.12 7.61
N CYS A 26 7.71 13.85 6.32
CA CYS A 26 6.55 14.19 5.47
C CYS A 26 5.77 12.94 5.06
N VAL A 27 4.50 13.12 4.68
CA VAL A 27 3.61 12.06 4.21
C VAL A 27 4.09 11.49 2.87
N ALA A 28 3.66 10.28 2.55
CA ALA A 28 3.93 9.59 1.30
C ALA A 28 3.64 10.46 0.07
N CYS A 29 4.56 10.46 -0.88
CA CYS A 29 4.58 11.38 -2.03
C CYS A 29 3.41 11.22 -3.02
N ASP A 30 2.68 10.09 -2.94
CA ASP A 30 1.50 9.78 -3.74
C ASP A 30 0.17 10.20 -3.09
N GLN A 31 0.24 10.88 -1.95
CA GLN A 31 -0.91 11.50 -1.30
C GLN A 31 -1.12 12.93 -1.77
N PHE A 32 -2.32 13.48 -1.58
CA PHE A 32 -2.65 14.86 -1.98
C PHE A 32 -2.27 15.22 -3.43
N THR A 33 -2.50 14.26 -4.34
CA THR A 33 -2.08 14.35 -5.75
C THR A 33 -2.79 15.45 -6.55
N SER A 34 -3.89 16.01 -6.03
CA SER A 34 -4.63 17.14 -6.61
C SER A 34 -4.56 18.42 -5.75
N ASP A 35 -3.92 18.38 -4.58
CA ASP A 35 -3.82 19.50 -3.64
C ASP A 35 -2.38 20.07 -3.58
N ARG A 36 -2.05 20.96 -4.51
CA ARG A 36 -0.77 21.66 -4.50
C ARG A 36 -0.57 22.51 -3.24
N ALA A 37 -1.65 23.09 -2.72
CA ALA A 37 -1.59 23.94 -1.54
C ALA A 37 -1.16 23.17 -0.28
N TYR A 38 -1.49 21.86 -0.19
CA TYR A 38 -0.97 20.99 0.88
C TYR A 38 0.57 20.99 0.87
N TRP A 39 1.18 20.72 -0.29
CA TRP A 39 2.63 20.61 -0.43
C TRP A 39 3.34 21.98 -0.28
N GLU A 40 2.71 23.07 -0.69
CA GLU A 40 3.21 24.43 -0.45
C GLU A 40 3.21 24.77 1.04
N ARG A 41 2.17 24.41 1.79
CA ARG A 41 2.13 24.54 3.26
C ARG A 41 3.20 23.69 3.94
N ALA A 42 3.39 22.44 3.48
CA ALA A 42 4.44 21.56 3.99
C ALA A 42 5.84 22.17 3.76
N ASP A 43 6.10 22.69 2.55
CA ASP A 43 7.36 23.35 2.20
C ASP A 43 7.62 24.59 3.07
N ALA A 44 6.60 25.41 3.28
CA ALA A 44 6.69 26.60 4.16
C ALA A 44 6.94 26.21 5.63
N ALA A 45 6.33 25.14 6.12
CA ALA A 45 6.52 24.64 7.49
C ALA A 45 7.94 24.09 7.70
N VAL A 46 8.50 23.40 6.71
CA VAL A 46 9.88 22.91 6.72
C VAL A 46 10.89 24.06 6.67
N GLY A 47 10.67 25.01 5.79
CA GLY A 47 11.59 26.14 5.56
C GLY A 47 12.98 25.65 5.16
N SER A 48 14.02 26.10 5.89
CA SER A 48 15.42 25.70 5.67
C SER A 48 15.86 24.45 6.45
N CYS A 49 14.99 23.86 7.27
CA CYS A 49 15.32 22.65 8.02
C CYS A 49 15.51 21.45 7.08
N PRO A 50 16.41 20.52 7.39
CA PRO A 50 16.45 19.23 6.74
C PRO A 50 15.10 18.49 6.89
N SER A 51 14.66 17.85 5.81
CA SER A 51 13.38 17.13 5.78
C SER A 51 13.38 16.07 4.69
N THR A 52 12.66 14.97 4.92
CA THR A 52 12.40 13.98 3.88
C THR A 52 11.61 14.53 2.70
N LEU A 53 10.93 15.68 2.86
CA LEU A 53 10.31 16.42 1.76
C LEU A 53 11.35 16.81 0.67
N ARG A 54 12.63 16.98 1.03
CA ARG A 54 13.72 17.27 0.09
C ARG A 54 14.24 16.04 -0.65
N LEU A 55 13.86 14.83 -0.19
CA LEU A 55 14.30 13.53 -0.73
C LEU A 55 13.26 12.88 -1.65
N ILE A 56 12.09 13.51 -1.83
CA ILE A 56 10.97 12.96 -2.59
C ILE A 56 10.48 13.93 -3.66
N LEU A 57 9.79 13.40 -4.67
CA LEU A 57 9.00 14.19 -5.61
C LEU A 57 7.51 13.89 -5.38
N PRO A 58 6.74 14.80 -4.74
CA PRO A 58 5.29 14.64 -4.65
C PRO A 58 4.64 14.50 -6.02
N GLU A 59 3.71 13.55 -6.17
CA GLU A 59 3.12 13.19 -7.46
C GLU A 59 2.39 14.34 -8.16
N VAL A 60 1.88 15.30 -7.40
CA VAL A 60 1.27 16.52 -7.95
C VAL A 60 2.21 17.32 -8.86
N PHE A 61 3.53 17.11 -8.74
CA PHE A 61 4.56 17.79 -9.53
C PHE A 61 5.16 16.96 -10.66
N LEU A 62 4.75 15.68 -10.81
CA LEU A 62 5.32 14.78 -11.84
C LEU A 62 5.13 15.31 -13.27
N GLY A 63 4.05 16.04 -13.54
CA GLY A 63 3.75 16.62 -14.84
C GLY A 63 4.30 18.03 -15.08
N ASP A 64 5.01 18.59 -14.12
CA ASP A 64 5.52 19.96 -14.22
C ASP A 64 6.74 20.05 -15.18
N LYS A 65 6.89 21.22 -15.84
CA LYS A 65 8.00 21.46 -16.77
C LYS A 65 9.37 21.39 -16.09
N ASP A 66 9.44 21.64 -14.78
CA ASP A 66 10.66 21.62 -13.98
C ASP A 66 10.88 20.27 -13.24
N ALA A 67 10.08 19.23 -13.54
CA ALA A 67 10.17 17.93 -12.88
C ALA A 67 11.59 17.33 -12.92
N ALA A 68 12.28 17.42 -14.04
CA ALA A 68 13.66 16.94 -14.16
C ALA A 68 14.62 17.69 -13.23
N GLN A 69 14.50 19.02 -13.15
CA GLN A 69 15.32 19.85 -12.27
C GLN A 69 15.02 19.57 -10.78
N ARG A 70 13.76 19.21 -10.45
CA ARG A 70 13.39 18.76 -9.09
C ARG A 70 14.10 17.45 -8.76
N VAL A 71 14.15 16.50 -9.68
CA VAL A 71 14.86 15.21 -9.47
C VAL A 71 16.36 15.45 -9.24
N GLU A 72 17.00 16.33 -10.01
CA GLU A 72 18.42 16.69 -9.78
C GLU A 72 18.65 17.29 -8.37
N ARG A 73 17.76 18.19 -7.91
CA ARG A 73 17.83 18.74 -6.55
C ARG A 73 17.62 17.67 -5.48
N ILE A 74 16.72 16.72 -5.71
CA ILE A 74 16.47 15.58 -4.81
C ILE A 74 17.74 14.73 -4.68
N HIS A 75 18.39 14.37 -5.79
CA HIS A 75 19.62 13.58 -5.76
C HIS A 75 20.75 14.33 -5.05
N ALA A 76 20.91 15.63 -5.31
CA ALA A 76 21.89 16.45 -4.61
C ALA A 76 21.60 16.52 -3.09
N ALA A 77 20.33 16.62 -2.70
CA ALA A 77 19.91 16.57 -1.30
C ALA A 77 20.20 15.22 -0.66
N MET A 78 19.95 14.10 -1.35
CA MET A 78 20.27 12.75 -0.87
C MET A 78 21.76 12.60 -0.59
N ASP A 79 22.62 13.09 -1.47
CA ASP A 79 24.08 13.06 -1.29
C ASP A 79 24.52 13.93 -0.10
N ALA A 80 23.97 15.14 0.05
CA ALA A 80 24.26 16.01 1.18
C ALA A 80 23.78 15.40 2.50
N TYR A 81 22.56 14.88 2.54
CA TYR A 81 21.96 14.29 3.75
C TYR A 81 22.69 13.02 4.19
N SER A 82 23.20 12.23 3.25
CA SER A 82 24.03 11.05 3.57
C SER A 82 25.33 11.40 4.30
N ARG A 83 25.84 12.64 4.12
CA ARG A 83 27.06 13.10 4.78
C ARG A 83 26.79 13.85 6.08
N ASP A 84 25.80 14.75 6.07
CA ASP A 84 25.72 15.83 7.07
C ASP A 84 24.47 15.74 7.95
N VAL A 85 23.44 14.99 7.56
CA VAL A 85 22.11 14.97 8.21
C VAL A 85 21.79 13.63 8.84
N LEU A 86 22.05 12.54 8.13
CA LEU A 86 21.76 11.17 8.58
C LEU A 86 22.93 10.63 9.42
N THR A 87 23.01 11.11 10.66
CA THR A 87 24.15 10.86 11.55
C THR A 87 23.95 9.70 12.53
N ARG A 88 22.76 9.09 12.54
CA ARG A 88 22.43 7.94 13.37
C ARG A 88 22.06 6.75 12.50
N ALA A 89 22.34 5.54 13.00
CA ALA A 89 21.99 4.31 12.29
C ALA A 89 21.50 3.23 13.26
N VAL A 90 20.77 2.28 12.70
CA VAL A 90 20.30 1.05 13.35
C VAL A 90 20.61 -0.12 12.40
N ASP A 91 21.27 -1.16 12.94
CA ASP A 91 21.54 -2.41 12.23
C ASP A 91 20.53 -3.48 12.66
N GLY A 92 19.32 -3.43 12.10
CA GLY A 92 18.22 -4.28 12.54
C GLY A 92 16.90 -3.85 11.92
N PHE A 93 15.88 -3.78 12.78
CA PHE A 93 14.57 -3.22 12.41
C PHE A 93 14.29 -1.97 13.26
N VAL A 94 13.31 -1.16 12.81
CA VAL A 94 12.69 -0.15 13.66
C VAL A 94 11.26 -0.58 13.92
N TYR A 95 10.92 -0.81 15.20
CA TYR A 95 9.54 -0.95 15.63
C TYR A 95 8.91 0.43 15.73
N VAL A 96 7.74 0.61 15.12
CA VAL A 96 7.05 1.90 15.00
C VAL A 96 5.66 1.82 15.61
N GLU A 97 5.30 2.82 16.41
CA GLU A 97 3.92 3.10 16.80
C GLU A 97 3.49 4.44 16.20
N ARG A 98 2.42 4.42 15.42
CA ARG A 98 1.79 5.61 14.87
C ARG A 98 0.43 5.80 15.52
N THR A 99 0.27 6.87 16.30
CA THR A 99 -1.03 7.27 16.83
C THR A 99 -1.71 8.20 15.84
N GLU A 100 -2.81 7.75 15.27
CA GLU A 100 -3.62 8.50 14.32
C GLU A 100 -4.49 9.54 15.04
N GLN A 101 -5.09 10.47 14.29
CA GLN A 101 -6.00 11.47 14.86
C GLN A 101 -7.21 10.84 15.58
N SER A 102 -7.64 9.68 15.12
CA SER A 102 -8.69 8.86 15.77
C SER A 102 -8.30 8.34 17.16
N GLY A 103 -7.02 8.44 17.55
CA GLY A 103 -6.47 7.85 18.76
C GLY A 103 -6.06 6.38 18.60
N ARG A 104 -6.28 5.77 17.45
CA ARG A 104 -5.82 4.40 17.16
C ARG A 104 -4.30 4.37 17.02
N VAL A 105 -3.71 3.28 17.52
CA VAL A 105 -2.26 3.07 17.45
C VAL A 105 -1.95 1.97 16.45
N ARG A 106 -1.39 2.34 15.30
CA ARG A 106 -0.86 1.39 14.32
C ARG A 106 0.55 0.98 14.70
N GLN A 107 0.78 -0.32 14.78
CA GLN A 107 2.08 -0.93 15.03
C GLN A 107 2.68 -1.42 13.72
N GLY A 108 3.96 -1.16 13.51
CA GLY A 108 4.68 -1.58 12.32
C GLY A 108 6.13 -1.96 12.61
N LEU A 109 6.72 -2.69 11.69
CA LEU A 109 8.13 -3.06 11.72
C LEU A 109 8.79 -2.60 10.42
N VAL A 110 9.74 -1.67 10.50
CA VAL A 110 10.49 -1.17 9.35
C VAL A 110 11.73 -2.01 9.14
N GLY A 111 11.89 -2.54 7.95
CA GLY A 111 13.02 -3.35 7.49
C GLY A 111 13.11 -3.37 5.98
N LYS A 112 13.94 -4.23 5.41
CA LYS A 112 14.09 -4.36 3.96
C LYS A 112 13.40 -5.60 3.42
N ILE A 113 12.67 -5.46 2.31
CA ILE A 113 12.11 -6.56 1.53
C ILE A 113 13.02 -6.91 0.36
N ASP A 114 13.07 -8.19 -0.01
CA ASP A 114 13.82 -8.68 -1.17
C ASP A 114 12.99 -8.51 -2.46
N LEU A 115 13.45 -7.67 -3.38
CA LEU A 115 12.80 -7.47 -4.68
C LEU A 115 12.83 -8.74 -5.56
N GLU A 116 13.72 -9.72 -5.27
CA GLU A 116 13.67 -11.03 -5.94
C GLU A 116 12.49 -11.89 -5.46
N ALA A 117 11.98 -11.64 -4.24
CA ALA A 117 10.79 -12.30 -3.70
C ALA A 117 9.48 -11.60 -4.11
N TYR A 118 9.54 -10.53 -4.91
CA TYR A 118 8.39 -9.74 -5.37
C TYR A 118 8.25 -9.79 -6.89
N SER A 119 7.01 -9.88 -7.36
CA SER A 119 6.64 -9.65 -8.77
C SER A 119 5.23 -9.08 -8.85
N TYR A 120 5.03 -8.16 -9.78
CA TYR A 120 3.70 -7.60 -10.15
C TYR A 120 3.17 -8.17 -11.47
N GLU A 121 3.87 -9.13 -12.07
CA GLU A 121 3.45 -9.77 -13.32
C GLU A 121 2.21 -10.64 -13.11
N LYS A 122 1.29 -10.56 -14.07
CA LYS A 122 0.04 -11.33 -14.02
C LYS A 122 0.34 -12.83 -13.98
N GLY A 123 -0.23 -13.52 -12.99
CA GLY A 123 -0.09 -14.97 -12.82
C GLY A 123 1.17 -15.41 -12.07
N SER A 124 2.11 -14.51 -11.76
CA SER A 124 3.24 -14.82 -10.89
C SER A 124 2.79 -15.11 -9.45
N ARG A 125 3.53 -15.97 -8.75
CA ARG A 125 3.20 -16.39 -7.38
C ARG A 125 4.41 -16.29 -6.44
N PRO A 126 5.08 -15.13 -6.34
CA PRO A 126 6.18 -14.94 -5.39
C PRO A 126 5.66 -14.86 -3.95
N ALA A 127 6.60 -14.84 -2.99
CA ALA A 127 6.27 -14.69 -1.56
C ALA A 127 5.67 -13.32 -1.22
N ILE A 128 6.01 -12.27 -1.99
CA ILE A 128 5.45 -10.91 -1.89
C ILE A 128 4.62 -10.64 -3.15
N ARG A 129 3.34 -10.29 -2.97
CA ARG A 129 2.43 -10.00 -4.09
C ARG A 129 1.75 -8.65 -3.93
N PRO A 130 1.47 -7.93 -5.04
CA PRO A 130 0.61 -6.75 -4.98
C PRO A 130 -0.80 -7.15 -4.54
N SER A 131 -1.46 -6.28 -3.78
CA SER A 131 -2.89 -6.45 -3.46
C SER A 131 -3.77 -6.10 -4.63
N GLU A 132 -3.39 -5.10 -5.41
CA GLU A 132 -4.15 -4.59 -6.56
C GLU A 132 -3.32 -4.67 -7.84
N ARG A 133 -4.01 -4.65 -8.99
CA ARG A 133 -3.37 -4.61 -10.29
C ARG A 133 -2.47 -3.38 -10.44
N THR A 134 -1.22 -3.61 -10.74
CA THR A 134 -0.24 -2.55 -11.02
C THR A 134 -0.48 -1.94 -12.41
N VAL A 135 -0.61 -0.62 -12.47
CA VAL A 135 -0.75 0.15 -13.72
C VAL A 135 0.65 0.46 -14.25
N THR A 136 1.07 -0.23 -15.29
CA THR A 136 2.44 -0.18 -15.82
C THR A 136 2.85 1.20 -16.30
N GLU A 137 1.90 2.00 -16.82
CA GLU A 137 2.12 3.37 -17.28
C GLU A 137 2.50 4.34 -16.15
N ARG A 138 2.23 3.98 -14.90
CA ARG A 138 2.61 4.75 -13.71
C ARG A 138 4.02 4.46 -13.20
N ILE A 139 4.68 3.42 -13.71
CA ILE A 139 6.02 3.01 -13.25
C ILE A 139 7.11 3.96 -13.75
N PRO A 140 7.21 4.32 -15.07
CA PRO A 140 8.34 5.09 -15.59
C PRO A 140 8.60 6.44 -14.90
N PRO A 141 7.58 7.27 -14.55
CA PRO A 141 7.83 8.53 -13.84
C PRO A 141 8.48 8.33 -12.47
N ARG A 142 8.12 7.26 -11.75
CA ARG A 142 8.71 6.94 -10.44
C ARG A 142 10.12 6.38 -10.55
N MET A 143 10.39 5.61 -11.61
CA MET A 143 11.73 5.14 -11.93
C MET A 143 12.69 6.30 -12.16
N THR A 144 12.23 7.40 -12.77
CA THR A 144 13.06 8.60 -13.03
C THR A 144 13.62 9.17 -11.72
N VAL A 145 12.82 9.18 -10.65
CA VAL A 145 13.29 9.63 -9.33
C VAL A 145 14.26 8.62 -8.71
N ARG A 146 13.96 7.32 -8.83
CA ARG A 146 14.76 6.25 -8.18
C ARG A 146 16.08 5.97 -8.90
N ARG A 147 16.14 6.10 -10.23
CA ARG A 147 17.39 5.94 -10.97
C ARG A 147 18.43 6.97 -10.51
N GLY A 148 19.58 6.47 -10.07
CA GLY A 148 20.65 7.31 -9.57
C GLY A 148 20.45 7.87 -8.16
N ALA A 149 19.34 7.59 -7.50
CA ALA A 149 19.12 7.95 -6.10
C ALA A 149 20.13 7.25 -5.18
N ALA A 150 20.71 7.99 -4.23
CA ALA A 150 21.61 7.45 -3.21
C ALA A 150 20.85 6.84 -2.03
N LEU A 151 19.66 7.36 -1.76
CA LEU A 151 18.82 7.00 -0.62
C LEU A 151 17.43 6.56 -1.07
N GLU A 152 16.76 5.80 -0.21
CA GLU A 152 15.32 5.58 -0.26
C GLU A 152 14.71 5.82 1.12
N THR A 153 13.42 6.04 1.14
CA THR A 153 12.56 6.13 2.33
C THR A 153 11.51 5.02 2.29
N PRO A 154 10.97 4.56 3.44
CA PRO A 154 10.01 3.46 3.48
C PRO A 154 8.62 3.93 3.01
N HIS A 155 8.42 3.97 1.71
CA HIS A 155 7.14 4.34 1.09
C HIS A 155 6.10 3.22 1.22
N VAL A 156 6.54 1.97 1.09
CA VAL A 156 5.67 0.81 0.97
C VAL A 156 5.19 0.35 2.34
N MET A 157 3.88 0.17 2.48
CA MET A 157 3.26 -0.53 3.60
C MET A 157 2.92 -1.95 3.16
N MET A 158 3.55 -2.92 3.82
CA MET A 158 3.30 -4.34 3.62
C MET A 158 2.33 -4.85 4.66
N LEU A 159 1.51 -5.82 4.31
CA LEU A 159 0.59 -6.49 5.22
C LEU A 159 1.05 -7.93 5.44
N ALA A 160 1.10 -8.33 6.70
CA ALA A 160 1.21 -9.74 7.13
C ALA A 160 -0.17 -10.25 7.55
N ASP A 161 -0.50 -11.47 7.16
CA ASP A 161 -1.74 -12.15 7.57
C ASP A 161 -1.47 -13.01 8.81
N ASP A 162 -1.28 -12.33 9.95
CA ASP A 162 -0.87 -12.90 11.23
C ASP A 162 -1.95 -12.78 12.31
N PRO A 163 -3.02 -13.62 12.26
CA PRO A 163 -4.07 -13.60 13.28
C PRO A 163 -3.58 -14.03 14.67
N GLY A 164 -2.43 -14.71 14.74
CA GLY A 164 -1.78 -15.11 15.99
C GLY A 164 -0.97 -13.99 16.65
N CYS A 165 -0.81 -12.83 16.00
CA CYS A 165 -0.03 -11.71 16.51
C CYS A 165 1.40 -12.14 16.92
N THR A 166 2.08 -12.89 16.06
CA THR A 166 3.38 -13.52 16.36
C THR A 166 4.57 -12.70 15.89
N LEU A 167 4.37 -11.77 14.94
CA LEU A 167 5.44 -11.05 14.26
C LEU A 167 5.76 -9.68 14.92
N ILE A 168 4.77 -8.82 15.07
CA ILE A 168 4.96 -7.41 15.44
C ILE A 168 4.62 -7.16 16.90
N GLU A 169 3.49 -7.65 17.36
CA GLU A 169 2.93 -7.41 18.68
C GLU A 169 3.85 -7.84 19.83
N PRO A 170 4.59 -8.97 19.74
CA PRO A 170 5.55 -9.34 20.77
C PRO A 170 6.70 -8.32 20.94
N ILE A 171 7.12 -7.67 19.85
CA ILE A 171 8.13 -6.62 19.91
C ILE A 171 7.59 -5.40 20.67
N GLY A 172 6.35 -5.01 20.36
CA GLY A 172 5.64 -3.93 21.05
C GLY A 172 5.48 -4.18 22.56
N ALA A 173 5.22 -5.42 22.96
CA ALA A 173 5.13 -5.81 24.36
C ALA A 173 6.47 -5.63 25.10
N HIS A 174 7.60 -5.68 24.41
CA HIS A 174 8.95 -5.51 24.98
C HIS A 174 9.53 -4.10 24.75
N LYS A 175 8.81 -3.16 24.17
CA LYS A 175 9.32 -1.84 23.76
C LYS A 175 9.99 -1.04 24.87
N SER A 176 9.58 -1.24 26.13
CA SER A 176 10.19 -0.56 27.29
C SER A 176 11.66 -0.93 27.52
N ALA A 177 12.10 -2.07 27.01
CA ALA A 177 13.49 -2.52 27.06
C ALA A 177 14.29 -2.09 25.81
N LEU A 178 13.63 -1.56 24.77
CA LEU A 178 14.27 -1.14 23.53
C LEU A 178 14.74 0.31 23.60
N LYS A 179 15.79 0.61 22.86
CA LYS A 179 16.28 1.98 22.70
C LYS A 179 15.29 2.78 21.85
N LYS A 180 14.65 3.83 22.44
CA LYS A 180 13.83 4.76 21.68
C LYS A 180 14.71 5.58 20.74
N LEU A 181 14.31 5.69 19.49
CA LEU A 181 15.05 6.37 18.44
C LEU A 181 14.48 7.78 18.17
N TYR A 182 13.17 7.89 18.15
CA TYR A 182 12.47 9.13 17.92
C TYR A 182 11.06 9.06 18.52
N GLU A 183 10.51 10.24 18.82
CA GLU A 183 9.11 10.40 19.24
C GLU A 183 8.69 11.85 18.98
N GLY A 184 7.50 12.08 18.46
CA GLY A 184 6.95 13.42 18.26
C GLY A 184 5.76 13.49 17.31
N GLU A 185 5.26 14.70 17.17
CA GLU A 185 4.18 15.02 16.24
C GLU A 185 4.66 15.02 14.80
N LEU A 186 3.77 14.66 13.87
CA LEU A 186 3.99 14.70 12.45
C LEU A 186 3.37 15.97 11.84
N MET A 187 4.00 16.48 10.78
CA MET A 187 3.51 17.69 10.11
C MET A 187 2.11 17.55 9.55
N GLN A 188 1.43 18.68 9.37
CA GLN A 188 0.12 18.77 8.69
C GLN A 188 -0.96 17.88 9.32
N GLY A 189 -0.94 17.69 10.63
CA GLY A 189 -1.94 16.89 11.32
C GLY A 189 -1.76 15.38 11.15
N GLY A 190 -0.54 14.94 10.82
CA GLY A 190 -0.22 13.53 10.67
C GLY A 190 -0.34 12.68 11.94
N GLY A 191 -0.68 13.24 13.10
CA GLY A 191 -0.73 12.56 14.40
C GLY A 191 0.67 12.37 14.98
N HIS A 192 0.80 11.44 15.91
CA HIS A 192 2.04 11.21 16.68
C HIS A 192 2.72 9.91 16.23
N ILE A 193 4.06 9.89 16.21
CA ILE A 193 4.86 8.71 15.88
C ILE A 193 5.99 8.51 16.90
N ALA A 194 6.27 7.25 17.22
CA ALA A 194 7.44 6.86 17.99
C ALA A 194 8.09 5.61 17.39
N GLY A 195 9.43 5.52 17.48
CA GLY A 195 10.19 4.39 16.93
C GLY A 195 11.26 3.90 17.88
N TRP A 196 11.51 2.59 17.89
CA TRP A 196 12.48 1.91 18.74
C TRP A 196 13.37 1.00 17.91
N ALA A 197 14.66 0.91 18.30
CA ALA A 197 15.62 0.01 17.67
C ALA A 197 15.37 -1.44 18.09
N VAL A 198 15.37 -2.34 17.11
CA VAL A 198 15.30 -3.79 17.31
C VAL A 198 16.57 -4.40 16.74
N GLU A 199 17.61 -4.49 17.58
CA GLU A 199 18.96 -4.95 17.23
C GLU A 199 19.37 -6.20 18.04
N ASP A 200 18.57 -6.56 19.06
CA ASP A 200 18.84 -7.73 19.89
C ASP A 200 18.76 -9.03 19.08
N PRO A 201 19.82 -9.88 19.09
CA PRO A 201 19.86 -11.11 18.29
C PRO A 201 18.71 -12.09 18.58
N ALA A 202 18.20 -12.14 19.81
CA ALA A 202 17.08 -13.03 20.16
C ALA A 202 15.79 -12.51 19.54
N LEU A 203 15.54 -11.20 19.55
CA LEU A 203 14.39 -10.59 18.88
C LEU A 203 14.49 -10.73 17.35
N LEU A 204 15.68 -10.56 16.77
CA LEU A 204 15.88 -10.78 15.33
C LEU A 204 15.57 -12.24 14.95
N ALA A 205 16.03 -13.21 15.73
CA ALA A 205 15.73 -14.63 15.51
C ALA A 205 14.23 -14.94 15.69
N GLN A 206 13.55 -14.28 16.63
CA GLN A 206 12.11 -14.41 16.82
C GLN A 206 11.34 -13.88 15.60
N ILE A 207 11.70 -12.72 15.07
CA ILE A 207 11.08 -12.15 13.85
C ILE A 207 11.29 -13.10 12.66
N GLU A 208 12.53 -13.61 12.48
CA GLU A 208 12.83 -14.56 11.40
C GLU A 208 11.98 -15.84 11.52
N ALA A 209 11.83 -16.38 12.73
CA ALA A 209 11.02 -17.57 12.98
C ALA A 209 9.54 -17.32 12.70
N ALA A 210 9.00 -16.17 13.11
CA ALA A 210 7.61 -15.78 12.85
C ALA A 210 7.36 -15.64 11.34
N LEU A 211 8.24 -14.96 10.60
CA LEU A 211 8.15 -14.83 9.14
C LEU A 211 8.24 -16.19 8.44
N ALA A 212 9.14 -17.07 8.89
CA ALA A 212 9.25 -18.42 8.35
C ALA A 212 7.99 -19.24 8.60
N GLY A 213 7.36 -19.06 9.75
CA GLY A 213 6.06 -19.68 10.08
C GLY A 213 4.95 -19.19 9.15
N LEU A 214 4.80 -17.87 9.00
CA LEU A 214 3.78 -17.25 8.13
C LEU A 214 3.97 -17.63 6.65
N GLY A 215 5.22 -17.76 6.18
CA GLY A 215 5.56 -18.15 4.82
C GLY A 215 5.68 -19.66 4.60
N SER A 216 5.37 -20.49 5.59
CA SER A 216 5.50 -21.94 5.45
C SER A 216 4.41 -22.55 4.57
N GLN A 217 4.76 -23.60 3.82
CA GLN A 217 3.78 -24.33 2.99
C GLN A 217 2.70 -24.97 3.86
N GLU A 218 3.06 -25.47 5.03
CA GLU A 218 2.11 -26.12 5.96
C GLU A 218 1.05 -25.12 6.45
N ALA A 219 1.45 -23.94 6.91
CA ALA A 219 0.52 -22.89 7.35
C ALA A 219 -0.36 -22.40 6.19
N PHE A 220 0.24 -22.23 4.99
CA PHE A 220 -0.49 -21.84 3.79
C PHE A 220 -1.54 -22.85 3.38
N ASP A 221 -1.18 -24.14 3.31
CA ASP A 221 -2.09 -25.22 2.92
C ASP A 221 -3.23 -25.43 3.93
N ALA A 222 -2.94 -25.24 5.22
CA ALA A 222 -3.96 -25.31 6.28
C ALA A 222 -4.95 -24.12 6.17
N LYS A 223 -4.47 -22.93 5.87
CA LYS A 223 -5.29 -21.72 5.78
C LYS A 223 -6.08 -21.62 4.46
N TYR A 224 -5.50 -22.09 3.35
CA TYR A 224 -6.07 -22.02 2.01
C TYR A 224 -6.18 -23.42 1.37
N PRO A 225 -7.03 -24.32 1.88
CA PRO A 225 -7.12 -25.71 1.38
C PRO A 225 -7.50 -25.79 -0.10
N GLN A 226 -8.22 -24.78 -0.65
CA GLN A 226 -8.57 -24.70 -2.07
C GLN A 226 -7.36 -24.37 -2.97
N ALA A 227 -6.31 -23.79 -2.40
CA ALA A 227 -5.06 -23.44 -3.09
C ALA A 227 -3.88 -24.32 -2.64
N LYS A 228 -4.18 -25.49 -2.03
CA LYS A 228 -3.17 -26.41 -1.50
C LYS A 228 -2.08 -26.74 -2.53
N GLY A 229 -0.83 -26.64 -2.10
CA GLY A 229 0.35 -26.88 -2.94
C GLY A 229 0.75 -25.69 -3.85
N ALA A 230 -0.02 -24.59 -3.84
CA ALA A 230 0.44 -23.36 -4.48
C ALA A 230 1.53 -22.70 -3.65
N ALA A 231 2.34 -21.81 -4.30
CA ALA A 231 3.39 -21.07 -3.60
C ALA A 231 2.81 -20.17 -2.51
N PRO A 232 3.32 -20.21 -1.28
CA PRO A 232 2.84 -19.39 -0.17
C PRO A 232 2.89 -17.89 -0.47
N LEU A 233 1.94 -17.16 0.11
CA LEU A 233 1.94 -15.71 0.16
C LEU A 233 2.34 -15.31 1.59
N THR A 234 3.52 -14.70 1.74
CA THR A 234 4.01 -14.27 3.05
C THR A 234 3.58 -12.85 3.36
N LEU A 235 3.74 -11.93 2.39
CA LEU A 235 3.39 -10.53 2.53
C LEU A 235 2.59 -10.04 1.32
N ALA A 236 1.59 -9.21 1.57
CA ALA A 236 0.88 -8.48 0.52
C ALA A 236 1.23 -6.99 0.57
N VAL A 237 1.27 -6.33 -0.59
CA VAL A 237 1.45 -4.87 -0.63
C VAL A 237 0.11 -4.24 -0.26
N GLY A 238 0.07 -3.56 0.89
CA GLY A 238 -1.11 -2.83 1.33
C GLY A 238 -1.23 -1.45 0.69
N ASP A 239 -0.13 -0.70 0.65
CA ASP A 239 -0.03 0.61 0.01
C ASP A 239 1.34 0.79 -0.64
N GLY A 240 1.44 1.64 -1.68
CA GLY A 240 2.68 1.88 -2.41
C GLY A 240 2.97 0.87 -3.53
N ASN A 241 1.95 0.18 -4.10
CA ASN A 241 2.11 -0.81 -5.18
C ASN A 241 2.97 -0.29 -6.34
N HIS A 242 2.74 0.94 -6.82
CA HIS A 242 3.49 1.51 -7.95
C HIS A 242 4.94 1.88 -7.57
N SER A 243 5.18 2.29 -6.33
CA SER A 243 6.54 2.59 -5.83
C SER A 243 7.37 1.32 -5.71
N LEU A 244 6.77 0.23 -5.21
CA LEU A 244 7.46 -1.06 -5.16
C LEU A 244 7.72 -1.62 -6.57
N ALA A 245 6.75 -1.51 -7.47
CA ALA A 245 6.93 -1.90 -8.87
C ALA A 245 8.05 -1.10 -9.55
N ALA A 246 8.16 0.21 -9.27
CA ALA A 246 9.26 1.04 -9.78
C ALA A 246 10.62 0.62 -9.20
N ALA A 247 10.67 0.26 -7.89
CA ALA A 247 11.88 -0.27 -7.28
C ALA A 247 12.31 -1.59 -7.94
N LYS A 248 11.36 -2.51 -8.16
CA LYS A 248 11.60 -3.78 -8.89
C LYS A 248 12.09 -3.52 -10.31
N ALA A 249 11.44 -2.63 -11.06
CA ALA A 249 11.84 -2.32 -12.44
C ALA A 249 13.26 -1.73 -12.50
N CYS A 250 13.62 -0.81 -11.59
CA CYS A 250 14.98 -0.28 -11.49
C CYS A 250 16.01 -1.37 -11.16
N TRP A 251 15.64 -2.32 -10.28
CA TRP A 251 16.49 -3.46 -9.97
C TRP A 251 16.69 -4.36 -11.18
N GLU A 252 15.63 -4.68 -11.92
CA GLU A 252 15.71 -5.52 -13.13
C GLU A 252 16.53 -4.85 -14.27
N GLU A 253 16.55 -3.52 -14.35
CA GLU A 253 17.43 -2.78 -15.26
C GLU A 253 18.90 -2.86 -14.83
N LEU A 254 19.18 -2.79 -13.53
CA LEU A 254 20.54 -2.81 -13.00
C LEU A 254 21.14 -4.22 -12.96
N LYS A 255 20.35 -5.20 -12.54
CA LYS A 255 20.75 -6.59 -12.29
C LYS A 255 21.57 -7.24 -13.42
N PRO A 256 21.26 -7.05 -14.74
CA PRO A 256 22.08 -7.62 -15.82
C PRO A 256 23.51 -7.08 -15.90
N THR A 257 23.77 -5.90 -15.34
CA THR A 257 25.10 -5.26 -15.36
C THR A 257 26.03 -5.76 -14.24
N LEU A 258 25.50 -6.52 -13.28
CA LEU A 258 26.19 -7.00 -12.09
C LEU A 258 26.62 -8.46 -12.23
N THR A 259 27.72 -8.81 -11.58
CA THR A 259 28.13 -10.22 -11.40
C THR A 259 27.15 -10.95 -10.47
N PRO A 260 27.13 -12.29 -10.44
CA PRO A 260 26.28 -13.06 -9.53
C PRO A 260 26.49 -12.70 -8.04
N GLU A 261 27.74 -12.48 -7.61
CA GLU A 261 28.09 -12.12 -6.24
C GLU A 261 27.61 -10.70 -5.88
N GLU A 262 27.81 -9.74 -6.78
CA GLU A 262 27.29 -8.38 -6.61
C GLU A 262 25.77 -8.37 -6.54
N ARG A 263 25.05 -9.18 -7.35
CA ARG A 263 23.58 -9.27 -7.30
C ARG A 263 23.06 -9.71 -5.94
N GLU A 264 23.76 -10.59 -5.24
CA GLU A 264 23.33 -11.06 -3.91
C GLU A 264 23.42 -9.97 -2.86
N ASN A 265 24.43 -9.11 -2.95
CA ASN A 265 24.77 -8.14 -1.91
C ASN A 265 24.38 -6.70 -2.26
N HIS A 266 24.09 -6.41 -3.52
CA HIS A 266 23.83 -5.04 -3.98
C HIS A 266 22.66 -4.39 -3.24
N PRO A 267 22.84 -3.17 -2.68
CA PRO A 267 21.81 -2.53 -1.87
C PRO A 267 20.50 -2.26 -2.63
N ALA A 268 20.55 -2.02 -3.96
CA ALA A 268 19.36 -1.80 -4.78
C ALA A 268 18.50 -3.06 -5.00
N ARG A 269 18.98 -4.27 -4.66
CA ARG A 269 18.17 -5.50 -4.63
C ARG A 269 17.04 -5.41 -3.61
N TRP A 270 17.19 -4.56 -2.61
CA TRP A 270 16.28 -4.46 -1.49
C TRP A 270 15.49 -3.16 -1.53
N CYS A 271 14.33 -3.15 -0.87
CA CYS A 271 13.51 -1.96 -0.69
C CYS A 271 13.10 -1.81 0.77
N LEU A 272 13.27 -0.62 1.34
CA LEU A 272 12.84 -0.32 2.70
C LEU A 272 11.31 -0.24 2.75
N ALA A 273 10.69 -0.97 3.69
CA ALA A 273 9.24 -1.04 3.84
C ALA A 273 8.84 -1.16 5.32
N GLU A 274 7.61 -0.74 5.63
CA GLU A 274 6.96 -1.02 6.91
C GLU A 274 6.03 -2.22 6.76
N VAL A 275 6.17 -3.22 7.62
CA VAL A 275 5.25 -4.36 7.70
C VAL A 275 4.28 -4.12 8.86
N CYS A 276 2.98 -4.23 8.57
CA CYS A 276 1.89 -4.15 9.54
C CYS A 276 1.10 -5.46 9.56
N ASN A 277 0.49 -5.79 10.70
CA ASN A 277 -0.44 -6.90 10.78
C ASN A 277 -1.82 -6.47 10.26
N VAL A 278 -2.35 -7.13 9.25
CA VAL A 278 -3.68 -6.80 8.70
C VAL A 278 -4.79 -6.93 9.76
N HIS A 279 -4.58 -7.80 10.75
CA HIS A 279 -5.53 -8.02 11.85
C HIS A 279 -5.47 -6.95 12.95
N SER A 280 -4.49 -6.02 12.89
CA SER A 280 -4.42 -4.90 13.85
C SER A 280 -5.73 -4.10 13.84
N PRO A 281 -6.28 -3.73 15.02
CA PRO A 281 -7.47 -2.87 15.10
C PRO A 281 -7.29 -1.50 14.42
N ALA A 282 -6.05 -1.01 14.33
CA ALA A 282 -5.73 0.25 13.68
C ALA A 282 -5.69 0.18 12.14
N ILE A 283 -5.67 -1.01 11.56
CA ILE A 283 -5.78 -1.17 10.10
C ILE A 283 -7.27 -1.27 9.77
N GLU A 284 -7.85 -0.19 9.30
CA GLU A 284 -9.21 -0.21 8.72
C GLU A 284 -9.10 -0.41 7.22
N ILE A 285 -9.94 -1.30 6.71
CA ILE A 285 -10.08 -1.56 5.28
C ILE A 285 -11.50 -1.16 4.89
N GLU A 286 -11.61 -0.06 4.17
CA GLU A 286 -12.89 0.47 3.73
C GLU A 286 -13.14 0.14 2.25
N PRO A 287 -14.37 -0.25 1.89
CA PRO A 287 -14.70 -0.47 0.50
C PRO A 287 -14.64 0.86 -0.26
N ILE A 288 -14.13 0.82 -1.47
CA ILE A 288 -14.26 1.95 -2.39
C ILE A 288 -15.49 1.69 -3.26
N HIS A 289 -16.46 2.58 -3.20
CA HIS A 289 -17.69 2.48 -3.97
C HIS A 289 -17.50 3.01 -5.40
N ARG A 290 -18.38 2.62 -6.31
CA ARG A 290 -18.38 3.06 -7.70
C ARG A 290 -19.57 3.98 -7.95
N VAL A 291 -19.33 5.13 -8.58
CA VAL A 291 -20.40 6.08 -8.97
C VAL A 291 -20.31 6.33 -10.46
N LEU A 292 -21.38 6.00 -11.17
CA LEU A 292 -21.53 6.30 -12.60
C LEU A 292 -22.23 7.65 -12.78
N PHE A 293 -21.74 8.44 -13.71
CA PHE A 293 -22.31 9.72 -14.11
C PHE A 293 -22.73 9.70 -15.58
N ASN A 294 -23.64 10.61 -15.94
CA ASN A 294 -24.22 10.75 -17.26
C ASN A 294 -25.01 9.51 -17.70
N VAL A 295 -25.66 8.85 -16.75
CA VAL A 295 -26.43 7.62 -16.97
C VAL A 295 -27.77 7.68 -16.22
N ASP A 296 -28.76 6.96 -16.70
CA ASP A 296 -30.05 6.75 -16.02
C ASP A 296 -29.99 5.49 -15.16
N CYS A 297 -30.50 5.57 -13.93
CA CYS A 297 -30.44 4.46 -12.97
C CYS A 297 -31.24 3.24 -13.42
N GLY A 298 -32.40 3.48 -14.09
CA GLY A 298 -33.20 2.39 -14.64
C GLY A 298 -32.49 1.69 -15.80
N ALA A 299 -31.84 2.48 -16.68
CA ALA A 299 -31.02 1.92 -17.76
C ALA A 299 -29.85 1.08 -17.24
N VAL A 300 -29.15 1.55 -16.18
CA VAL A 300 -28.08 0.79 -15.53
C VAL A 300 -28.62 -0.51 -14.95
N LEU A 301 -29.76 -0.49 -14.25
CA LEU A 301 -30.38 -1.70 -13.68
C LEU A 301 -30.77 -2.71 -14.75
N LEU A 302 -31.43 -2.26 -15.82
CA LEU A 302 -31.81 -3.14 -16.93
C LEU A 302 -30.60 -3.75 -17.63
N ALA A 303 -29.53 -2.95 -17.84
CA ALA A 303 -28.29 -3.46 -18.40
C ALA A 303 -27.61 -4.45 -17.48
N LEU A 304 -27.64 -4.24 -16.16
CA LEU A 304 -27.11 -5.15 -15.16
C LEU A 304 -27.82 -6.51 -15.16
N ILE A 305 -29.16 -6.50 -15.23
CA ILE A 305 -29.97 -7.71 -15.35
C ILE A 305 -29.61 -8.49 -16.62
N ALA A 306 -29.61 -7.81 -17.77
CA ALA A 306 -29.26 -8.43 -19.04
C ALA A 306 -27.83 -8.97 -19.10
N TRP A 307 -26.86 -8.26 -18.51
CA TRP A 307 -25.47 -8.71 -18.40
C TRP A 307 -25.36 -9.95 -17.48
N SER A 308 -26.04 -9.91 -16.35
CA SER A 308 -26.08 -10.99 -15.38
C SER A 308 -26.64 -12.29 -16.01
N ASP A 309 -27.74 -12.20 -16.75
CA ASP A 309 -28.34 -13.34 -17.46
C ASP A 309 -27.37 -13.90 -18.52
N ALA A 310 -26.74 -13.02 -19.30
CA ALA A 310 -25.79 -13.42 -20.35
C ALA A 310 -24.53 -14.12 -19.79
N ASN A 311 -24.14 -13.80 -18.56
CA ASN A 311 -22.98 -14.38 -17.87
C ASN A 311 -23.37 -15.47 -16.84
N MET A 312 -24.63 -15.88 -16.80
CA MET A 312 -25.17 -16.87 -15.84
C MET A 312 -24.94 -16.49 -14.38
N ALA A 313 -24.74 -15.19 -14.10
CA ALA A 313 -24.47 -14.70 -12.76
C ALA A 313 -25.73 -14.64 -11.88
N GLY A 314 -26.91 -14.56 -12.46
CA GLY A 314 -28.20 -14.44 -11.78
C GLY A 314 -28.25 -13.26 -10.82
N ILE A 315 -29.19 -12.33 -10.98
CA ILE A 315 -29.33 -11.22 -10.04
C ILE A 315 -30.66 -11.29 -9.32
N CYS A 316 -30.63 -11.14 -7.99
CA CYS A 316 -31.79 -11.14 -7.13
C CYS A 316 -31.92 -9.82 -6.39
N PHE A 317 -33.18 -9.40 -6.14
CA PHE A 317 -33.45 -8.32 -5.20
C PHE A 317 -33.32 -8.82 -3.76
N GLY A 318 -32.62 -8.09 -2.92
CA GLY A 318 -32.29 -8.44 -1.55
C GLY A 318 -30.87 -8.99 -1.39
N ASP A 319 -30.52 -9.36 -0.18
CA ASP A 319 -29.20 -9.83 0.25
C ASP A 319 -29.13 -11.36 0.48
N SER A 320 -30.13 -12.09 -0.02
CA SER A 320 -30.30 -13.53 0.25
C SER A 320 -29.32 -14.44 -0.48
N LYS A 321 -28.55 -13.89 -1.42
CA LYS A 321 -27.59 -14.62 -2.25
C LYS A 321 -26.16 -14.17 -1.95
N GLN A 322 -25.22 -14.63 -2.78
CA GLN A 322 -23.81 -14.24 -2.65
C GLN A 322 -23.62 -12.78 -3.09
N GLN A 323 -22.54 -12.16 -2.63
CA GLN A 323 -22.06 -10.88 -3.12
C GLN A 323 -23.14 -9.78 -3.20
N ALA A 324 -23.79 -9.51 -2.06
CA ALA A 324 -24.78 -8.44 -1.96
C ALA A 324 -24.13 -7.04 -2.08
N PHE A 325 -24.84 -6.11 -2.71
CA PHE A 325 -24.47 -4.69 -2.85
C PHE A 325 -25.73 -3.83 -2.98
N THR A 326 -25.59 -2.50 -2.86
CA THR A 326 -26.73 -1.60 -3.08
C THR A 326 -26.51 -0.81 -4.35
N LEU A 327 -27.49 -0.86 -5.26
CA LEU A 327 -27.60 0.05 -6.40
C LEU A 327 -28.46 1.24 -5.99
N ALA A 328 -27.88 2.43 -5.96
CA ALA A 328 -28.54 3.66 -5.55
C ALA A 328 -28.51 4.71 -6.66
N GLY A 329 -29.65 5.35 -6.88
CA GLY A 329 -29.82 6.50 -7.76
C GLY A 329 -30.47 7.68 -7.01
N PRO A 330 -30.87 8.76 -7.71
CA PRO A 330 -31.44 9.98 -7.09
C PRO A 330 -32.65 9.71 -6.20
N HIS A 331 -33.49 8.74 -6.59
CA HIS A 331 -34.79 8.45 -5.94
C HIS A 331 -35.00 6.98 -5.61
N VAL A 332 -33.98 6.14 -5.81
CA VAL A 332 -34.08 4.69 -5.65
C VAL A 332 -32.85 4.15 -4.95
N SER A 333 -33.04 3.14 -4.12
CA SER A 333 -31.96 2.40 -3.47
C SER A 333 -32.42 0.95 -3.32
N ASN A 334 -31.82 0.06 -4.09
CA ASN A 334 -32.14 -1.37 -4.11
C ASN A 334 -30.95 -2.18 -3.63
N VAL A 335 -31.17 -3.05 -2.67
CA VAL A 335 -30.21 -4.12 -2.34
C VAL A 335 -30.38 -5.22 -3.39
N LEU A 336 -29.27 -5.61 -3.97
CA LEU A 336 -29.16 -6.65 -4.99
C LEU A 336 -28.08 -7.66 -4.58
N SER A 337 -28.20 -8.90 -5.04
CA SER A 337 -27.20 -9.94 -4.84
C SER A 337 -27.06 -10.84 -6.07
N PHE A 338 -25.85 -11.37 -6.30
CA PHE A 338 -25.60 -12.34 -7.36
C PHE A 338 -25.81 -13.77 -6.84
N GLU A 339 -26.38 -14.65 -7.69
CA GLU A 339 -26.49 -16.10 -7.38
C GLU A 339 -25.19 -16.83 -7.61
N ASP A 340 -24.58 -16.68 -8.80
CA ASP A 340 -23.35 -17.29 -9.25
C ASP A 340 -22.38 -16.22 -9.75
N PRO A 341 -21.72 -15.48 -8.84
CA PRO A 341 -20.88 -14.33 -9.21
C PRO A 341 -19.69 -14.76 -10.09
N VAL A 342 -19.35 -13.93 -11.07
CA VAL A 342 -18.29 -14.18 -12.07
C VAL A 342 -16.87 -13.95 -11.51
N ALA A 343 -16.76 -13.27 -10.36
CA ALA A 343 -15.48 -13.00 -9.69
C ALA A 343 -15.53 -13.41 -8.21
N PRO A 344 -14.37 -13.66 -7.56
CA PRO A 344 -14.32 -14.08 -6.15
C PRO A 344 -14.87 -13.06 -5.16
N LEU A 345 -14.88 -11.77 -5.51
CA LEU A 345 -15.33 -10.67 -4.67
C LEU A 345 -16.42 -9.84 -5.35
N THR A 346 -17.33 -9.28 -4.56
CA THR A 346 -18.41 -8.39 -5.04
C THR A 346 -17.89 -7.26 -5.93
N VAL A 347 -16.79 -6.63 -5.51
CA VAL A 347 -16.13 -5.56 -6.28
C VAL A 347 -15.72 -6.04 -7.67
N GLY A 348 -15.20 -7.26 -7.79
CA GLY A 348 -14.78 -7.82 -9.08
C GLY A 348 -15.95 -8.04 -10.02
N THR A 349 -17.04 -8.66 -9.53
CA THR A 349 -18.26 -8.89 -10.33
C THR A 349 -18.89 -7.57 -10.76
N VAL A 350 -18.95 -6.57 -9.87
CA VAL A 350 -19.48 -5.23 -10.19
C VAL A 350 -18.57 -4.51 -11.21
N ASP A 351 -17.24 -4.59 -11.09
CA ASP A 351 -16.32 -3.95 -12.02
C ASP A 351 -16.39 -4.57 -13.42
N GLU A 352 -16.55 -5.90 -13.55
CA GLU A 352 -16.75 -6.56 -14.85
C GLU A 352 -18.04 -6.08 -15.52
N PHE A 353 -19.13 -5.89 -14.75
CA PHE A 353 -20.32 -5.26 -15.27
C PHE A 353 -20.07 -3.80 -15.69
N ILE A 354 -19.40 -3.00 -14.86
CA ILE A 354 -19.12 -1.59 -15.18
C ILE A 354 -18.26 -1.48 -16.44
N GLU A 355 -17.24 -2.31 -16.61
CA GLU A 355 -16.43 -2.34 -17.84
C GLU A 355 -17.28 -2.68 -19.06
N TYR A 356 -18.15 -3.69 -18.95
CA TYR A 356 -19.10 -4.03 -20.01
C TYR A 356 -20.03 -2.87 -20.35
N PHE A 357 -20.57 -2.16 -19.34
CA PHE A 357 -21.47 -1.04 -19.50
C PHE A 357 -20.77 0.16 -20.15
N MET A 358 -19.60 0.56 -19.61
CA MET A 358 -18.80 1.68 -20.13
C MET A 358 -18.38 1.49 -21.59
N ALA A 359 -18.08 0.26 -22.01
CA ALA A 359 -17.72 -0.05 -23.40
C ALA A 359 -18.89 0.22 -24.40
N ARG A 360 -20.13 0.35 -23.92
CA ARG A 360 -21.35 0.56 -24.71
C ARG A 360 -21.95 1.95 -24.54
N HIS A 361 -21.48 2.70 -23.56
CA HIS A 361 -21.99 4.03 -23.19
C HIS A 361 -20.81 5.00 -23.09
N SER A 362 -20.39 5.58 -24.22
CA SER A 362 -19.18 6.43 -24.31
C SER A 362 -19.30 7.73 -23.52
N GLU A 363 -20.51 8.20 -23.23
CA GLU A 363 -20.82 9.36 -22.40
C GLU A 363 -20.73 9.08 -20.90
N ALA A 364 -20.82 7.80 -20.50
CA ALA A 364 -20.73 7.38 -19.09
C ALA A 364 -19.33 7.62 -18.54
N ARG A 365 -19.26 7.97 -17.27
CA ARG A 365 -18.02 8.14 -16.53
C ARG A 365 -18.13 7.45 -15.17
N VAL A 366 -17.11 6.75 -14.75
CA VAL A 366 -17.03 6.13 -13.41
C VAL A 366 -16.10 6.92 -12.51
N ASP A 367 -16.51 7.12 -11.26
CA ASP A 367 -15.66 7.62 -10.18
C ASP A 367 -15.66 6.65 -9.01
N TYR A 368 -14.63 6.76 -8.16
CA TYR A 368 -14.34 5.85 -7.05
C TYR A 368 -14.30 6.64 -5.76
N VAL A 369 -15.23 6.37 -4.86
CA VAL A 369 -15.49 7.17 -3.65
C VAL A 369 -15.49 6.29 -2.42
N HIS A 370 -14.73 6.68 -1.39
CA HIS A 370 -14.57 5.90 -0.16
C HIS A 370 -15.76 6.02 0.80
N ASP A 371 -16.31 7.21 0.93
CA ASP A 371 -17.23 7.57 1.99
C ASP A 371 -18.69 7.42 1.50
N GLU A 372 -19.47 6.56 2.15
CA GLU A 372 -20.88 6.34 1.79
C GLU A 372 -21.73 7.63 1.85
N PRO A 373 -21.61 8.50 2.88
CA PRO A 373 -22.25 9.81 2.85
C PRO A 373 -21.93 10.65 1.61
N ALA A 374 -20.65 10.69 1.19
CA ALA A 374 -20.25 11.38 -0.04
C ALA A 374 -20.85 10.75 -1.29
N VAL A 375 -20.87 9.42 -1.38
CA VAL A 375 -21.54 8.68 -2.47
C VAL A 375 -23.02 9.04 -2.53
N ARG A 376 -23.73 9.03 -1.40
CA ARG A 376 -25.16 9.40 -1.31
C ARG A 376 -25.42 10.87 -1.68
N ALA A 377 -24.45 11.77 -1.42
CA ALA A 377 -24.54 13.14 -1.90
C ALA A 377 -24.43 13.22 -3.43
N LEU A 378 -23.55 12.43 -4.03
CA LEU A 378 -23.39 12.35 -5.49
C LEU A 378 -24.62 11.71 -6.17
N THR A 379 -25.27 10.72 -5.56
CA THR A 379 -26.51 10.16 -6.12
C THR A 379 -27.63 11.20 -6.17
N LYS A 380 -27.74 12.08 -5.18
CA LYS A 380 -28.71 13.20 -5.20
C LYS A 380 -28.44 14.21 -6.33
N GLN A 381 -27.22 14.25 -6.85
CA GLN A 381 -26.81 15.10 -7.98
C GLN A 381 -26.90 14.38 -9.34
N GLY A 382 -27.54 13.20 -9.38
CA GLY A 382 -27.76 12.44 -10.62
C GLY A 382 -26.77 11.28 -10.83
N GLY A 383 -25.89 10.99 -9.90
CA GLY A 383 -25.01 9.82 -9.95
C GLY A 383 -25.79 8.52 -9.70
N VAL A 384 -25.31 7.42 -10.29
CA VAL A 384 -25.77 6.04 -10.00
C VAL A 384 -24.66 5.29 -9.32
N ALA A 385 -24.89 4.88 -8.09
CA ALA A 385 -23.86 4.30 -7.23
C ALA A 385 -24.04 2.80 -6.99
N PHE A 386 -22.93 2.08 -7.00
CA PHE A 386 -22.79 0.73 -6.46
C PHE A 386 -22.11 0.85 -5.09
N LEU A 387 -22.91 0.76 -4.04
CA LEU A 387 -22.42 0.72 -2.66
C LEU A 387 -22.03 -0.72 -2.34
N LEU A 388 -20.74 -0.95 -2.20
CA LEU A 388 -20.18 -2.28 -1.92
C LEU A 388 -20.24 -2.59 -0.43
N PRO A 389 -20.35 -3.88 -0.06
CA PRO A 389 -20.34 -4.29 1.34
C PRO A 389 -18.99 -3.96 2.00
N PRO A 390 -18.93 -3.92 3.34
CA PRO A 390 -17.67 -3.86 4.07
C PRO A 390 -16.71 -4.95 3.58
N PHE A 391 -15.44 -4.59 3.48
CA PHE A 391 -14.40 -5.51 3.04
C PHE A 391 -13.77 -6.18 4.28
N GLU A 392 -13.94 -7.50 4.40
CA GLU A 392 -13.36 -8.24 5.51
C GLU A 392 -11.85 -8.39 5.34
N LYS A 393 -11.07 -8.14 6.40
CA LYS A 393 -9.60 -8.24 6.39
C LYS A 393 -9.10 -9.62 5.95
N SER A 394 -9.82 -10.68 6.32
CA SER A 394 -9.56 -12.07 5.90
C SER A 394 -9.71 -12.28 4.40
N ASP A 395 -10.54 -11.48 3.72
CA ASP A 395 -10.80 -11.62 2.29
C ASP A 395 -9.69 -11.04 1.43
N LEU A 396 -8.88 -10.12 1.99
CA LEU A 396 -7.75 -9.52 1.25
C LEU A 396 -6.76 -10.59 0.80
N PHE A 397 -6.23 -11.35 1.73
CA PHE A 397 -5.27 -12.41 1.41
C PHE A 397 -5.90 -13.56 0.62
N LYS A 398 -7.14 -13.96 0.98
CA LYS A 398 -7.90 -14.95 0.24
C LYS A 398 -8.12 -14.51 -1.21
N GLY A 399 -8.48 -13.26 -1.45
CA GLY A 399 -8.66 -12.70 -2.78
C GLY A 399 -7.37 -12.73 -3.61
N ILE A 400 -6.22 -12.37 -3.01
CA ILE A 400 -4.91 -12.42 -3.69
C ILE A 400 -4.50 -13.87 -3.98
N VAL A 401 -4.71 -14.80 -3.05
CA VAL A 401 -4.35 -16.21 -3.20
C VAL A 401 -5.18 -16.88 -4.28
N MET A 402 -6.50 -16.65 -4.30
CA MET A 402 -7.44 -17.30 -5.21
C MET A 402 -7.58 -16.58 -6.54
N GLY A 403 -7.58 -15.25 -6.53
CA GLY A 403 -7.81 -14.39 -7.70
C GLY A 403 -6.53 -13.83 -8.35
N GLY A 404 -5.39 -13.94 -7.68
CA GLY A 404 -4.10 -13.39 -8.11
C GLY A 404 -3.87 -11.95 -7.65
N VAL A 405 -4.72 -11.02 -8.03
CA VAL A 405 -4.73 -9.63 -7.55
C VAL A 405 -6.17 -9.16 -7.45
N LEU A 406 -6.43 -8.24 -6.54
CA LEU A 406 -7.75 -7.62 -6.43
C LEU A 406 -7.97 -6.60 -7.57
N PRO A 407 -9.21 -6.33 -7.94
CA PRO A 407 -9.54 -5.23 -8.82
C PRO A 407 -8.94 -3.92 -8.32
N ARG A 408 -8.67 -3.01 -9.23
CA ARG A 408 -8.13 -1.69 -8.88
C ARG A 408 -9.11 -0.94 -7.98
N LYS A 409 -8.58 -0.25 -6.96
CA LYS A 409 -9.39 0.51 -6.00
C LYS A 409 -10.48 -0.35 -5.34
N THR A 410 -10.13 -1.56 -4.93
CA THR A 410 -11.01 -2.44 -4.17
C THR A 410 -11.26 -1.88 -2.79
N PHE A 411 -10.22 -1.35 -2.15
CA PHE A 411 -10.27 -0.85 -0.78
C PHE A 411 -9.34 0.34 -0.59
N SER A 412 -9.54 1.07 0.49
CA SER A 412 -8.59 2.02 1.05
C SER A 412 -8.20 1.59 2.45
N MET A 413 -6.96 1.89 2.83
CA MET A 413 -6.47 1.75 4.20
C MET A 413 -6.24 3.14 4.78
N GLY A 414 -7.19 3.64 5.54
CA GLY A 414 -7.15 4.95 6.19
C GLY A 414 -7.19 6.14 5.21
N HIS A 415 -7.24 7.32 5.78
CA HIS A 415 -7.22 8.60 5.06
C HIS A 415 -5.80 8.99 4.63
N ALA A 416 -5.67 10.05 3.81
CA ALA A 416 -4.38 10.50 3.28
C ALA A 416 -3.38 10.87 4.39
N GLU A 417 -3.85 11.47 5.48
CA GLU A 417 -3.05 11.85 6.64
C GLU A 417 -2.58 10.64 7.46
N GLU A 418 -3.24 9.49 7.32
CA GLU A 418 -2.93 8.24 8.05
C GLU A 418 -1.94 7.36 7.28
N LYS A 419 -1.59 7.73 6.07
CA LYS A 419 -0.61 7.02 5.24
C LYS A 419 0.80 7.12 5.81
N ARG A 420 1.73 6.39 5.22
CA ARG A 420 3.12 6.37 5.68
C ARG A 420 3.73 7.78 5.69
N TYR A 421 4.42 8.12 6.78
CA TYR A 421 5.33 9.26 6.86
C TYR A 421 6.77 8.74 6.78
N TYR A 422 7.60 9.46 6.05
CA TYR A 422 8.99 9.08 5.85
C TYR A 422 9.86 9.59 7.00
N ILE A 423 10.35 8.71 7.83
CA ILE A 423 11.25 9.02 8.95
C ILE A 423 12.61 8.38 8.72
N GLU A 424 12.63 7.11 8.38
CA GLU A 424 13.81 6.30 8.16
C GLU A 424 14.32 6.48 6.73
N CYS A 425 15.62 6.27 6.55
CA CYS A 425 16.27 6.23 5.24
C CYS A 425 17.14 4.99 5.13
N ARG A 426 17.46 4.58 3.91
CA ARG A 426 18.43 3.53 3.62
C ARG A 426 19.22 3.87 2.36
N ARG A 427 20.51 3.53 2.33
CA ARG A 427 21.32 3.63 1.11
C ARG A 427 20.92 2.55 0.13
N ILE A 428 20.80 2.90 -1.15
CA ILE A 428 20.49 2.00 -2.26
C ILE A 428 21.58 2.02 -3.35
N LYS A 429 22.60 2.83 -3.13
CA LYS A 429 23.80 2.93 -3.97
C LYS A 429 25.02 2.65 -3.11
N GLU A 430 26.03 2.01 -3.69
CA GLU A 430 27.34 1.75 -3.06
C GLU A 430 28.12 3.04 -2.80
#